data_bf67caa8163dbcd0c808f5094c3d6839
#
_entry.id   bf67caa8163dbcd0c808f5094c3d6839
#
_cell.length_a   1.000
_cell.length_b   1.000
_cell.length_c   1.000
_cell.angle_alpha   90.00
_cell.angle_beta   90.00
_cell.angle_gamma   90.00
#
_symmetry.space_group_name_H-M   'P 1'
#
loop_
_entity.id
_entity.type
_entity.pdbx_description
1 polymer ?
#
loop_
_entity_poly.entity_id
_entity_poly.type
_entity_poly.pdbx_seq_one_letter_code
_entity_poly.pdbx_strand_id
1 'polypeptide(L)'
;MRQVRWLASALTALTMLAACTAPAPTTGGAMAPAATAGPARGGTLVVAASSDPGQLNTAITTAGGTHFVAALLYNGLVFLDQDVNPKPDLAEKWTVAPDGKSYTFTLRQNVKWHDGKPFTSADVKFSFEEVLLKYHGRTATMRTVLERIDAPDPSTVVFRFREPYGPLLQRLDVIEAPIVPKHVYEGTDPTRNPANLQPVGTGPFKFAEYVRDDRTRFVRNPEYFKPNLPYLDEVVFRVIPQANTQVLALENGEVDYLNSVPGPDLARLRANRDIIIEKSGMGSGGSFCTSTLIFNLERPATGKVEVRQALAYAIDRAQILEQVNFGQGRVNEAFINSGLTWATNPNAPKYPLNRELAGQLLDRAGYPRGADGIRLSLDFVHNSAQARLGELLRQQLQPVGVNLVLKPLEVNAANEQIFIRRDFDIGWASYCNGPDPEVGVRRMIDSTNIGPVLFSNGAAYRNPQVDDLLNRAAALTDRSERARLYQEMQVILARDLPYLGLTESEGYRAWRSAFKGFQYWSGLFAETAYLEKR
;
A
#
# COMPACT_ATOMS: atom_id res chain seq x y z
N MET A 1 12.76 -0.44 68.75
CA MET A 1 13.54 0.13 69.89
C MET A 1 14.11 1.46 69.42
N ARG A 2 13.75 2.52 70.24
CA ARG A 2 14.39 3.83 70.47
C ARG A 2 14.69 4.68 69.20
N GLN A 3 13.92 5.68 68.87
CA GLN A 3 13.78 7.06 69.42
C GLN A 3 15.08 7.67 69.87
N VAL A 4 15.44 8.83 69.34
CA VAL A 4 15.68 10.07 70.05
C VAL A 4 15.57 11.29 69.14
N ARG A 5 14.70 12.21 69.54
CA ARG A 5 14.56 13.61 69.14
C ARG A 5 15.65 14.45 69.82
N TRP A 6 16.04 15.60 69.27
CA TRP A 6 16.28 16.83 70.05
C TRP A 6 16.00 18.10 69.25
N LEU A 7 15.36 19.02 69.88
CA LEU A 7 14.86 20.33 69.55
C LEU A 7 15.83 21.46 69.91
N ALA A 8 15.54 22.65 69.39
CA ALA A 8 15.72 24.01 69.91
C ALA A 8 17.12 24.66 69.69
N SER A 9 17.29 25.94 69.48
CA SER A 9 16.47 27.15 69.67
C SER A 9 17.16 28.34 69.00
N ALA A 10 16.37 29.37 68.75
CA ALA A 10 16.71 30.67 68.22
C ALA A 10 17.74 31.48 69.02
N LEU A 11 18.45 32.36 68.30
CA LEU A 11 18.81 33.67 68.87
C LEU A 11 19.02 34.73 67.77
N THR A 12 18.29 35.81 67.91
CA THR A 12 18.29 37.04 67.14
C THR A 12 19.56 37.88 67.43
N ALA A 13 20.18 38.43 66.38
CA ALA A 13 21.05 39.60 66.56
C ALA A 13 20.91 40.51 65.33
N LEU A 14 20.40 41.69 65.64
CA LEU A 14 20.20 42.84 64.78
C LEU A 14 21.50 43.67 64.75
N THR A 15 22.12 43.84 63.53
CA THR A 15 23.11 44.92 63.35
C THR A 15 22.86 45.61 62.01
N MET A 16 22.43 46.86 62.09
CA MET A 16 22.44 47.81 60.99
C MET A 16 23.89 48.18 60.64
N LEU A 17 24.21 48.19 59.34
CA LEU A 17 25.30 49.04 58.83
C LEU A 17 25.02 49.45 57.40
N ALA A 18 25.38 50.65 57.09
CA ALA A 18 25.00 51.59 56.08
C ALA A 18 25.31 51.14 54.61
N ALA A 19 24.53 51.74 53.75
CA ALA A 19 24.53 51.67 52.29
C ALA A 19 25.85 52.09 51.64
N CYS A 20 26.26 51.30 50.61
CA CYS A 20 26.98 51.79 49.43
C CYS A 20 26.29 51.22 48.20
N THR A 21 25.64 52.09 47.43
CA THR A 21 24.97 51.77 46.15
C THR A 21 26.05 51.59 45.08
N ALA A 22 26.23 50.37 44.62
CA ALA A 22 26.89 50.07 43.33
C ALA A 22 25.80 49.77 42.27
N PRO A 23 25.95 50.18 41.00
CA PRO A 23 24.92 49.94 39.97
C PRO A 23 24.88 48.43 39.65
N ALA A 24 23.67 47.87 39.63
CA ALA A 24 23.42 46.50 39.24
C ALA A 24 23.83 46.22 37.77
N PRO A 25 24.44 45.07 37.49
CA PRO A 25 24.64 44.66 36.09
C PRO A 25 23.25 44.39 35.46
N THR A 26 23.00 45.00 34.31
CA THR A 26 21.88 44.71 33.46
C THR A 26 21.91 43.23 33.10
N THR A 27 20.99 42.45 33.69
CA THR A 27 20.72 41.09 33.28
C THR A 27 20.27 41.13 31.81
N GLY A 28 21.15 40.63 30.94
CA GLY A 28 20.77 40.34 29.54
C GLY A 28 19.50 39.50 29.52
N GLY A 29 18.44 40.03 28.92
CA GLY A 29 17.20 39.31 28.75
C GLY A 29 17.50 37.99 28.04
N ALA A 30 17.22 36.89 28.71
CA ALA A 30 17.15 35.61 28.04
C ALA A 30 16.11 35.75 26.92
N MET A 31 16.59 35.72 25.67
CA MET A 31 15.72 35.58 24.52
C MET A 31 14.86 34.35 24.79
N ALA A 32 13.54 34.56 24.94
CA ALA A 32 12.58 33.45 24.93
C ALA A 32 12.86 32.65 23.64
N PRO A 33 12.87 31.31 23.69
CA PRO A 33 13.01 30.52 22.50
C PRO A 33 11.95 30.99 21.51
N ALA A 34 12.38 31.39 20.30
CA ALA A 34 11.46 31.80 19.24
C ALA A 34 10.43 30.69 19.10
N ALA A 35 9.16 31.00 19.32
CA ALA A 35 8.07 30.08 19.07
C ALA A 35 8.25 29.60 17.62
N THR A 36 8.47 28.33 17.43
CA THR A 36 8.57 27.73 16.11
C THR A 36 7.30 28.08 15.38
N ALA A 37 7.38 29.00 14.42
CA ALA A 37 6.25 29.39 13.59
C ALA A 37 5.68 28.09 13.00
N GLY A 38 4.39 27.86 13.17
CA GLY A 38 3.72 26.69 12.60
C GLY A 38 3.87 26.66 11.07
N PRO A 39 3.49 25.56 10.40
CA PRO A 39 3.63 25.39 8.97
C PRO A 39 3.09 26.60 8.20
N ALA A 40 3.92 27.19 7.33
CA ALA A 40 3.49 28.32 6.52
C ALA A 40 2.54 27.86 5.42
N ARG A 41 1.50 28.64 5.14
CA ARG A 41 0.63 28.44 3.98
C ARG A 41 1.27 28.98 2.70
N GLY A 42 1.03 28.30 1.60
CA GLY A 42 1.45 28.72 0.26
C GLY A 42 2.39 27.74 -0.42
N GLY A 43 2.66 28.01 -1.67
CA GLY A 43 3.59 27.25 -2.51
C GLY A 43 2.94 26.16 -3.35
N THR A 44 3.67 25.78 -4.40
CA THR A 44 3.33 24.71 -5.34
C THR A 44 4.28 23.54 -5.13
N LEU A 45 3.74 22.34 -5.04
CA LEU A 45 4.49 21.09 -5.05
C LEU A 45 4.42 20.45 -6.44
N VAL A 46 5.56 20.26 -7.08
CA VAL A 46 5.64 19.56 -8.37
C VAL A 46 6.10 18.12 -8.15
N VAL A 47 5.26 17.18 -8.54
CA VAL A 47 5.43 15.73 -8.32
C VAL A 47 5.69 15.05 -9.66
N ALA A 48 6.73 14.20 -9.74
CA ALA A 48 6.93 13.36 -10.91
C ALA A 48 5.98 12.15 -10.89
N ALA A 49 5.25 11.96 -11.99
CA ALA A 49 4.43 10.78 -12.25
C ALA A 49 5.06 9.95 -13.37
N SER A 50 5.16 8.63 -13.20
CA SER A 50 5.77 7.72 -14.20
C SER A 50 4.86 7.43 -15.40
N SER A 51 3.58 7.75 -15.30
CA SER A 51 2.59 7.55 -16.38
C SER A 51 1.44 8.53 -16.23
N ASP A 52 0.75 8.75 -17.33
CA ASP A 52 -0.54 9.41 -17.32
C ASP A 52 -1.56 8.59 -16.52
N PRO A 53 -2.40 9.20 -15.66
CA PRO A 53 -3.41 8.49 -14.89
C PRO A 53 -4.56 7.92 -15.76
N GLY A 54 -4.72 8.38 -16.99
CA GLY A 54 -5.77 7.99 -17.92
C GLY A 54 -7.16 8.49 -17.56
N GLN A 55 -7.44 8.56 -16.26
CA GLN A 55 -8.67 9.07 -15.67
C GLN A 55 -8.43 9.36 -14.17
N LEU A 56 -9.34 10.10 -13.53
CA LEU A 56 -9.17 10.61 -12.17
C LEU A 56 -10.22 10.11 -11.16
N ASN A 57 -11.03 9.10 -11.53
CA ASN A 57 -11.97 8.45 -10.62
C ASN A 57 -11.37 7.17 -10.04
N THR A 58 -10.88 7.22 -8.80
CA THR A 58 -10.27 6.08 -8.12
C THR A 58 -11.28 5.00 -7.71
N ALA A 59 -12.59 5.30 -7.69
CA ALA A 59 -13.63 4.34 -7.29
C ALA A 59 -13.91 3.23 -8.33
N ILE A 60 -13.46 3.40 -9.58
CA ILE A 60 -13.70 2.43 -10.67
C ILE A 60 -12.43 1.69 -11.12
N THR A 61 -11.31 1.88 -10.43
CA THR A 61 -10.03 1.26 -10.80
C THR A 61 -9.18 0.95 -9.58
N THR A 62 -8.26 -0.01 -9.71
CA THR A 62 -7.20 -0.27 -8.73
C THR A 62 -5.82 0.06 -9.31
N ALA A 63 -5.75 0.83 -10.40
CA ALA A 63 -4.50 1.23 -11.04
C ALA A 63 -3.70 2.18 -10.15
N GLY A 64 -2.47 1.78 -9.79
CA GLY A 64 -1.62 2.54 -8.87
C GLY A 64 -1.30 3.96 -9.36
N GLY A 65 -1.12 4.16 -10.68
CA GLY A 65 -0.88 5.49 -11.27
C GLY A 65 -2.06 6.44 -11.07
N THR A 66 -3.29 5.96 -11.28
CA THR A 66 -4.51 6.75 -11.04
C THR A 66 -4.65 7.10 -9.55
N HIS A 67 -4.46 6.13 -8.65
CA HIS A 67 -4.54 6.36 -7.20
C HIS A 67 -3.49 7.34 -6.72
N PHE A 68 -2.26 7.25 -7.21
CA PHE A 68 -1.18 8.17 -6.83
C PHE A 68 -1.52 9.62 -7.18
N VAL A 69 -2.07 9.86 -8.37
CA VAL A 69 -2.43 11.21 -8.83
C VAL A 69 -3.73 11.69 -8.18
N ALA A 70 -4.77 10.86 -8.21
CA ALA A 70 -6.14 11.31 -7.95
C ALA A 70 -6.62 11.11 -6.50
N ALA A 71 -5.89 10.38 -5.64
CA ALA A 71 -6.31 10.16 -4.25
C ALA A 71 -6.46 11.46 -3.45
N LEU A 72 -5.71 12.52 -3.78
CA LEU A 72 -5.82 13.85 -3.14
C LEU A 72 -7.18 14.55 -3.34
N LEU A 73 -7.99 14.06 -4.29
CA LEU A 73 -9.32 14.60 -4.59
C LEU A 73 -10.43 14.04 -3.70
N TYR A 74 -10.21 12.88 -3.08
CA TYR A 74 -11.23 12.12 -2.37
C TYR A 74 -10.88 11.87 -0.92
N ASN A 75 -11.84 11.35 -0.16
CA ASN A 75 -11.65 10.77 1.15
C ASN A 75 -12.37 9.43 1.24
N GLY A 76 -11.93 8.58 2.18
CA GLY A 76 -12.66 7.41 2.65
C GLY A 76 -13.47 7.69 3.90
N LEU A 77 -14.16 6.69 4.44
CA LEU A 77 -14.78 6.82 5.77
C LEU A 77 -13.74 6.89 6.88
N VAL A 78 -12.63 6.18 6.70
CA VAL A 78 -11.48 6.18 7.60
C VAL A 78 -10.21 6.43 6.80
N PHE A 79 -9.11 6.80 7.46
CA PHE A 79 -7.77 6.63 6.92
C PHE A 79 -6.99 5.63 7.77
N LEU A 80 -5.95 5.01 7.19
CA LEU A 80 -5.10 4.07 7.91
C LEU A 80 -3.79 4.74 8.30
N ASP A 81 -3.35 4.62 9.56
CA ASP A 81 -2.04 5.09 9.99
C ASP A 81 -0.90 4.16 9.51
N GLN A 82 0.34 4.43 9.91
CA GLN A 82 1.51 3.66 9.49
C GLN A 82 1.45 2.19 9.91
N ASP A 83 0.74 1.89 10.99
CA ASP A 83 0.55 0.53 11.51
C ASP A 83 -0.75 -0.11 11.00
N VAL A 84 -1.36 0.50 9.94
CA VAL A 84 -2.65 0.12 9.34
C VAL A 84 -3.82 0.10 10.32
N ASN A 85 -3.78 0.95 11.36
CA ASN A 85 -4.90 1.15 12.26
C ASN A 85 -5.87 2.19 11.69
N PRO A 86 -7.18 1.92 11.71
CA PRO A 86 -8.17 2.87 11.22
C PRO A 86 -8.29 4.09 12.13
N LYS A 87 -8.31 5.25 11.51
CA LYS A 87 -8.50 6.57 12.14
C LYS A 87 -9.66 7.29 11.49
N PRO A 88 -10.34 8.21 12.21
CA PRO A 88 -11.44 8.98 11.65
C PRO A 88 -11.07 9.82 10.42
N ASP A 89 -11.87 9.72 9.33
CA ASP A 89 -11.79 10.60 8.17
C ASP A 89 -13.18 11.21 7.89
N LEU A 90 -13.94 10.79 6.85
CA LEU A 90 -15.32 11.25 6.67
C LEU A 90 -16.26 10.76 7.79
N ALA A 91 -15.99 9.58 8.36
CA ALA A 91 -16.61 9.15 9.61
C ALA A 91 -15.84 9.74 10.80
N GLU A 92 -16.56 10.38 11.71
CA GLU A 92 -16.03 10.91 12.96
C GLU A 92 -15.77 9.79 13.98
N LYS A 93 -16.67 8.82 14.02
CA LYS A 93 -16.61 7.64 14.91
C LYS A 93 -17.43 6.49 14.34
N TRP A 94 -17.20 5.32 14.89
CA TRP A 94 -17.99 4.12 14.57
C TRP A 94 -18.14 3.21 15.78
N THR A 95 -19.14 2.34 15.70
CA THR A 95 -19.37 1.23 16.65
C THR A 95 -19.57 -0.07 15.89
N VAL A 96 -19.10 -1.16 16.48
CA VAL A 96 -19.29 -2.53 15.96
C VAL A 96 -20.26 -3.23 16.89
N ALA A 97 -21.28 -3.86 16.32
CA ALA A 97 -22.23 -4.66 17.12
C ALA A 97 -21.50 -5.87 17.74
N PRO A 98 -21.95 -6.35 18.91
CA PRO A 98 -21.30 -7.47 19.59
C PRO A 98 -21.23 -8.76 18.77
N ASP A 99 -22.16 -8.95 17.84
CA ASP A 99 -22.19 -10.10 16.92
C ASP A 99 -21.26 -9.93 15.70
N GLY A 100 -20.58 -8.79 15.57
CA GLY A 100 -19.69 -8.48 14.46
C GLY A 100 -20.38 -8.31 13.09
N LYS A 101 -21.71 -8.35 13.03
CA LYS A 101 -22.49 -8.31 11.79
C LYS A 101 -22.95 -6.92 11.37
N SER A 102 -22.75 -5.90 12.19
CA SER A 102 -23.05 -4.54 11.79
C SER A 102 -22.06 -3.50 12.33
N TYR A 103 -21.79 -2.51 11.49
CA TYR A 103 -20.94 -1.37 11.77
C TYR A 103 -21.73 -0.09 11.55
N THR A 104 -21.87 0.70 12.59
CA THR A 104 -22.58 2.00 12.53
C THR A 104 -21.55 3.12 12.53
N PHE A 105 -21.54 3.94 11.49
CA PHE A 105 -20.66 5.10 11.33
C PHE A 105 -21.45 6.38 11.55
N THR A 106 -20.93 7.28 12.38
CA THR A 106 -21.38 8.68 12.46
C THR A 106 -20.50 9.51 11.55
N LEU A 107 -21.11 10.15 10.55
CA LEU A 107 -20.39 10.98 9.58
C LEU A 107 -20.15 12.37 10.14
N ARG A 108 -19.05 13.02 9.69
CA ARG A 108 -18.79 14.42 9.99
C ARG A 108 -19.92 15.29 9.41
N GLN A 109 -20.33 16.25 10.19
CA GLN A 109 -21.24 17.27 9.72
C GLN A 109 -20.45 18.39 9.01
N ASN A 110 -21.12 19.15 8.14
CA ASN A 110 -20.54 20.27 7.40
C ASN A 110 -19.41 19.93 6.42
N VAL A 111 -19.27 18.67 6.01
CA VAL A 111 -18.42 18.31 4.87
C VAL A 111 -19.12 18.70 3.58
N LYS A 112 -18.38 19.36 2.69
CA LYS A 112 -18.86 19.76 1.37
C LYS A 112 -18.07 19.09 0.27
N TRP A 113 -18.75 18.74 -0.79
CA TRP A 113 -18.14 18.42 -2.07
C TRP A 113 -17.43 19.65 -2.66
N HIS A 114 -16.48 19.45 -3.56
CA HIS A 114 -15.73 20.55 -4.20
C HIS A 114 -16.60 21.56 -4.93
N ASP A 115 -17.83 21.18 -5.33
CA ASP A 115 -18.85 22.05 -5.93
C ASP A 115 -19.75 22.74 -4.92
N GLY A 116 -19.47 22.59 -3.62
CA GLY A 116 -20.17 23.25 -2.50
C GLY A 116 -21.41 22.51 -1.99
N LYS A 117 -21.85 21.41 -2.63
CA LYS A 117 -22.99 20.61 -2.13
C LYS A 117 -22.62 19.84 -0.87
N PRO A 118 -23.59 19.57 0.03
CA PRO A 118 -23.33 18.82 1.26
C PRO A 118 -23.04 17.35 0.96
N PHE A 119 -22.07 16.78 1.68
CA PHE A 119 -21.83 15.34 1.76
C PHE A 119 -22.76 14.70 2.79
N THR A 120 -23.34 13.54 2.47
CA THR A 120 -24.30 12.83 3.31
C THR A 120 -24.13 11.32 3.25
N SER A 121 -24.83 10.60 4.12
CA SER A 121 -24.90 9.15 4.13
C SER A 121 -25.43 8.54 2.81
N ALA A 122 -26.25 9.29 2.07
CA ALA A 122 -26.73 8.85 0.74
C ALA A 122 -25.59 8.74 -0.27
N ASP A 123 -24.55 9.58 -0.18
CA ASP A 123 -23.37 9.49 -1.03
C ASP A 123 -22.55 8.23 -0.71
N VAL A 124 -22.41 7.89 0.57
CA VAL A 124 -21.72 6.66 1.00
C VAL A 124 -22.44 5.42 0.48
N LYS A 125 -23.76 5.34 0.72
CA LYS A 125 -24.58 4.23 0.23
C LYS A 125 -24.48 4.10 -1.27
N PHE A 126 -24.62 5.18 -2.01
CA PHE A 126 -24.50 5.22 -3.48
C PHE A 126 -23.11 4.76 -3.94
N SER A 127 -22.05 5.29 -3.32
CA SER A 127 -20.67 4.93 -3.69
C SER A 127 -20.42 3.43 -3.59
N PHE A 128 -20.93 2.80 -2.54
CA PHE A 128 -20.79 1.35 -2.38
C PHE A 128 -21.70 0.57 -3.33
N GLU A 129 -23.00 0.80 -3.31
CA GLU A 129 -23.98 -0.03 -4.02
C GLU A 129 -23.91 0.14 -5.55
N GLU A 130 -23.63 1.36 -6.02
CA GLU A 130 -23.69 1.69 -7.46
C GLU A 130 -22.31 1.73 -8.13
N VAL A 131 -21.23 1.97 -7.37
CA VAL A 131 -19.89 2.14 -7.94
C VAL A 131 -18.90 1.07 -7.44
N LEU A 132 -18.54 1.10 -6.16
CA LEU A 132 -17.43 0.30 -5.62
C LEU A 132 -17.68 -1.20 -5.70
N LEU A 133 -18.85 -1.67 -5.31
CA LEU A 133 -19.21 -3.10 -5.38
C LEU A 133 -19.36 -3.60 -6.82
N LYS A 134 -19.52 -2.72 -7.80
CA LYS A 134 -19.65 -3.10 -9.21
C LYS A 134 -18.33 -3.03 -9.97
N TYR A 135 -17.51 -2.00 -9.71
CA TYR A 135 -16.37 -1.66 -10.58
C TYR A 135 -15.01 -1.65 -9.88
N HIS A 136 -14.95 -1.50 -8.53
CA HIS A 136 -13.67 -1.48 -7.83
C HIS A 136 -13.18 -2.91 -7.52
N GLY A 137 -12.12 -3.35 -8.19
CA GLY A 137 -11.69 -4.75 -8.21
C GLY A 137 -11.48 -5.41 -6.83
N ARG A 138 -11.08 -4.65 -5.80
CA ARG A 138 -10.91 -5.18 -4.44
C ARG A 138 -12.19 -5.07 -3.62
N THR A 139 -12.86 -3.93 -3.62
CA THR A 139 -14.07 -3.70 -2.82
C THR A 139 -15.24 -4.56 -3.30
N ALA A 140 -15.30 -4.86 -4.60
CA ALA A 140 -16.31 -5.74 -5.19
C ALA A 140 -16.36 -7.14 -4.54
N THR A 141 -15.29 -7.62 -3.93
CA THR A 141 -15.28 -8.92 -3.22
C THR A 141 -16.22 -8.92 -2.00
N MET A 142 -16.56 -7.75 -1.44
CA MET A 142 -17.50 -7.65 -0.31
C MET A 142 -18.95 -8.03 -0.68
N ARG A 143 -19.31 -8.10 -1.96
CA ARG A 143 -20.67 -8.48 -2.41
C ARG A 143 -21.15 -9.81 -1.84
N THR A 144 -20.27 -10.74 -1.58
CA THR A 144 -20.61 -12.07 -1.07
C THR A 144 -21.02 -12.04 0.40
N VAL A 145 -20.45 -11.12 1.18
CA VAL A 145 -20.65 -11.04 2.64
C VAL A 145 -21.54 -9.88 3.07
N LEU A 146 -21.54 -8.78 2.32
CA LEU A 146 -22.40 -7.62 2.60
C LEU A 146 -23.87 -7.97 2.32
N GLU A 147 -24.74 -7.70 3.30
CA GLU A 147 -26.19 -7.86 3.15
C GLU A 147 -26.82 -6.60 2.55
N ARG A 148 -26.59 -5.44 3.22
CA ARG A 148 -27.11 -4.12 2.81
C ARG A 148 -26.38 -2.99 3.50
N ILE A 149 -26.58 -1.80 3.00
CA ILE A 149 -26.14 -0.54 3.61
C ILE A 149 -27.39 0.31 3.91
N ASP A 150 -27.59 0.66 5.17
CA ASP A 150 -28.68 1.55 5.59
C ASP A 150 -28.13 2.97 5.76
N ALA A 151 -28.92 3.97 5.34
CA ALA A 151 -28.66 5.40 5.54
C ALA A 151 -29.92 6.01 6.17
N PRO A 152 -30.13 5.81 7.49
CA PRO A 152 -31.38 6.19 8.15
C PRO A 152 -31.57 7.70 8.27
N ASP A 153 -30.50 8.46 8.28
CA ASP A 153 -30.46 9.92 8.33
C ASP A 153 -29.19 10.42 7.60
N PRO A 154 -29.06 11.74 7.30
CA PRO A 154 -27.94 12.27 6.52
C PRO A 154 -26.56 12.07 7.14
N SER A 155 -26.44 11.75 8.43
CA SER A 155 -25.19 11.63 9.18
C SER A 155 -24.88 10.21 9.66
N THR A 156 -25.74 9.23 9.39
CA THR A 156 -25.56 7.85 9.87
C THR A 156 -25.55 6.86 8.72
N VAL A 157 -24.54 5.99 8.72
CA VAL A 157 -24.42 4.84 7.78
C VAL A 157 -24.25 3.55 8.57
N VAL A 158 -25.01 2.53 8.21
CA VAL A 158 -24.91 1.21 8.83
C VAL A 158 -24.61 0.16 7.76
N PHE A 159 -23.44 -0.48 7.86
CA PHE A 159 -23.10 -1.64 7.05
C PHE A 159 -23.61 -2.89 7.78
N ARG A 160 -24.38 -3.73 7.08
CA ARG A 160 -24.89 -5.00 7.62
C ARG A 160 -24.35 -6.17 6.79
N PHE A 161 -23.87 -7.17 7.50
CA PHE A 161 -23.25 -8.36 6.93
C PHE A 161 -24.08 -9.61 7.27
N ARG A 162 -24.08 -10.60 6.36
CA ARG A 162 -24.73 -11.90 6.58
C ARG A 162 -24.06 -12.67 7.71
N GLU A 163 -22.72 -12.57 7.77
CA GLU A 163 -21.86 -13.17 8.79
C GLU A 163 -20.98 -12.07 9.40
N PRO A 164 -20.35 -12.30 10.57
CA PRO A 164 -19.37 -11.36 11.13
C PRO A 164 -18.28 -11.04 10.09
N TYR A 165 -17.86 -9.77 9.99
CA TYR A 165 -16.86 -9.36 8.99
C TYR A 165 -15.84 -8.41 9.59
N GLY A 166 -14.74 -8.96 10.16
CA GLY A 166 -13.69 -8.19 10.85
C GLY A 166 -12.90 -7.22 9.98
N PRO A 167 -12.65 -7.48 8.68
CA PRO A 167 -11.78 -6.65 7.85
C PRO A 167 -12.38 -5.32 7.37
N LEU A 168 -13.63 -4.99 7.73
CA LEU A 168 -14.31 -3.82 7.13
C LEU A 168 -13.50 -2.54 7.25
N LEU A 169 -13.00 -2.23 8.44
CA LEU A 169 -12.33 -0.94 8.69
C LEU A 169 -11.07 -0.73 7.82
N GLN A 170 -10.36 -1.81 7.49
CA GLN A 170 -9.20 -1.76 6.59
C GLN A 170 -9.56 -1.61 5.10
N ARG A 171 -10.86 -1.65 4.78
CA ARG A 171 -11.40 -1.48 3.42
C ARG A 171 -12.07 -0.13 3.18
N LEU A 172 -12.03 0.77 4.16
CA LEU A 172 -12.80 2.02 4.11
C LEU A 172 -11.93 3.27 3.94
N ASP A 173 -10.64 3.11 3.64
CA ASP A 173 -9.75 4.22 3.33
C ASP A 173 -9.93 4.70 1.87
N VAL A 174 -9.33 5.83 1.53
CA VAL A 174 -9.47 6.43 0.19
C VAL A 174 -8.92 5.58 -0.94
N ILE A 175 -8.01 4.63 -0.66
CA ILE A 175 -7.46 3.74 -1.67
C ILE A 175 -8.41 2.58 -1.99
N GLU A 176 -9.06 2.04 -0.96
CA GLU A 176 -9.95 0.88 -1.10
C GLU A 176 -11.41 1.28 -1.33
N ALA A 177 -11.85 2.42 -0.77
CA ALA A 177 -13.23 2.86 -0.83
C ALA A 177 -13.35 4.39 -0.88
N PRO A 178 -12.86 5.05 -1.95
CA PRO A 178 -13.09 6.48 -2.14
C PRO A 178 -14.57 6.76 -2.28
N ILE A 179 -15.08 7.76 -1.57
CA ILE A 179 -16.47 8.16 -1.68
C ILE A 179 -16.63 9.16 -2.82
N VAL A 180 -17.63 8.90 -3.68
CA VAL A 180 -17.94 9.72 -4.86
C VAL A 180 -19.31 10.39 -4.74
N PRO A 181 -19.52 11.56 -5.35
CA PRO A 181 -20.75 12.32 -5.21
C PRO A 181 -21.92 11.67 -5.94
N LYS A 182 -22.96 11.28 -5.21
CA LYS A 182 -24.19 10.72 -5.77
C LYS A 182 -24.75 11.61 -6.87
N HIS A 183 -24.87 12.91 -6.63
CA HIS A 183 -25.47 13.86 -7.53
C HIS A 183 -24.74 14.04 -8.88
N VAL A 184 -23.51 13.54 -9.00
CA VAL A 184 -22.72 13.58 -10.25
C VAL A 184 -22.84 12.27 -11.02
N TYR A 185 -22.95 11.15 -10.32
CA TYR A 185 -22.90 9.82 -10.94
C TYR A 185 -24.27 9.13 -11.05
N GLU A 186 -25.28 9.55 -10.26
CA GLU A 186 -26.62 8.95 -10.27
C GLU A 186 -27.25 9.03 -11.67
N GLY A 187 -27.80 7.90 -12.15
CA GLY A 187 -28.44 7.82 -13.48
C GLY A 187 -27.47 7.75 -14.67
N THR A 188 -26.15 7.65 -14.41
CA THR A 188 -25.12 7.52 -15.46
C THR A 188 -24.41 6.17 -15.37
N ASP A 189 -23.63 5.82 -16.41
CA ASP A 189 -22.61 4.77 -16.32
C ASP A 189 -21.36 5.35 -15.66
N PRO A 190 -20.99 4.94 -14.42
CA PRO A 190 -19.82 5.48 -13.73
C PRO A 190 -18.51 5.32 -14.49
N THR A 191 -18.39 4.30 -15.36
CA THR A 191 -17.16 4.05 -16.13
C THR A 191 -16.98 5.01 -17.32
N ARG A 192 -18.04 5.69 -17.73
CA ARG A 192 -18.08 6.60 -18.89
C ARG A 192 -18.45 8.02 -18.53
N ASN A 193 -18.67 8.30 -17.25
CA ASN A 193 -19.07 9.63 -16.80
C ASN A 193 -17.96 10.65 -17.08
N PRO A 194 -18.25 11.82 -17.70
CA PRO A 194 -17.27 12.88 -17.95
C PRO A 194 -16.56 13.40 -16.70
N ALA A 195 -17.19 13.29 -15.51
CA ALA A 195 -16.59 13.64 -14.24
C ALA A 195 -15.36 12.76 -13.90
N ASN A 196 -15.13 11.65 -14.58
CA ASN A 196 -13.90 10.88 -14.44
C ASN A 196 -12.64 11.64 -14.92
N LEU A 197 -12.79 12.71 -15.71
CA LEU A 197 -11.72 13.60 -16.15
C LEU A 197 -11.78 14.98 -15.47
N GLN A 198 -12.91 15.34 -14.86
CA GLN A 198 -13.12 16.59 -14.11
C GLN A 198 -13.80 16.28 -12.77
N PRO A 199 -13.09 15.60 -11.88
CA PRO A 199 -13.69 15.02 -10.68
C PRO A 199 -14.11 16.06 -9.66
N VAL A 200 -15.20 15.74 -8.97
CA VAL A 200 -15.67 16.41 -7.77
C VAL A 200 -15.48 15.45 -6.59
N GLY A 201 -14.69 15.84 -5.61
CA GLY A 201 -14.40 15.06 -4.41
C GLY A 201 -14.64 15.86 -3.14
N THR A 202 -14.22 15.30 -2.00
CA THR A 202 -14.21 15.95 -0.68
C THR A 202 -12.80 16.25 -0.19
N GLY A 203 -11.78 15.87 -0.97
CA GLY A 203 -10.37 15.87 -0.59
C GLY A 203 -9.76 17.26 -0.35
N PRO A 204 -8.48 17.27 0.11
CA PRO A 204 -7.76 18.51 0.43
C PRO A 204 -7.49 19.40 -0.79
N PHE A 205 -7.50 18.84 -1.98
CA PHE A 205 -7.28 19.58 -3.23
C PHE A 205 -8.45 19.38 -4.20
N LYS A 206 -8.72 20.41 -5.00
CA LYS A 206 -9.73 20.42 -6.06
C LYS A 206 -9.07 20.28 -7.42
N PHE A 207 -9.74 19.61 -8.36
CA PHE A 207 -9.32 19.55 -9.75
C PHE A 207 -9.24 20.95 -10.37
N ALA A 208 -8.17 21.22 -11.11
CA ALA A 208 -7.98 22.46 -11.84
C ALA A 208 -7.71 22.24 -13.34
N GLU A 209 -6.85 21.27 -13.68
CA GLU A 209 -6.48 21.02 -15.09
C GLU A 209 -5.99 19.57 -15.27
N TYR A 210 -6.28 18.99 -16.43
CA TYR A 210 -5.68 17.74 -16.89
C TYR A 210 -5.30 17.88 -18.35
N VAL A 211 -4.01 17.72 -18.63
CA VAL A 211 -3.43 17.69 -19.99
C VAL A 211 -2.82 16.30 -20.16
N ARG A 212 -3.38 15.51 -21.06
CA ARG A 212 -2.96 14.13 -21.29
C ARG A 212 -1.48 14.04 -21.60
N ASP A 213 -0.80 13.06 -21.02
CA ASP A 213 0.63 12.78 -21.18
C ASP A 213 1.58 13.94 -20.81
N ASP A 214 1.06 15.00 -20.17
CA ASP A 214 1.84 16.15 -19.72
C ASP A 214 1.68 16.38 -18.22
N ARG A 215 0.50 16.84 -17.76
CA ARG A 215 0.32 17.21 -16.35
C ARG A 215 -1.13 17.12 -15.86
N THR A 216 -1.24 17.00 -14.55
CA THR A 216 -2.51 17.19 -13.81
C THR A 216 -2.27 18.22 -12.71
N ARG A 217 -3.14 19.22 -12.59
CA ARG A 217 -3.06 20.29 -11.60
C ARG A 217 -4.23 20.21 -10.63
N PHE A 218 -3.91 20.38 -9.36
CA PHE A 218 -4.87 20.47 -8.26
C PHE A 218 -4.60 21.72 -7.44
N VAL A 219 -5.65 22.44 -7.09
CA VAL A 219 -5.58 23.66 -6.26
C VAL A 219 -6.15 23.38 -4.89
N ARG A 220 -5.71 24.12 -3.88
CA ARG A 220 -6.19 24.01 -2.50
C ARG A 220 -7.72 24.03 -2.44
N ASN A 221 -8.29 23.15 -1.62
CA ASN A 221 -9.68 23.23 -1.18
C ASN A 221 -9.76 24.13 0.08
N PRO A 222 -10.23 25.39 -0.02
CA PRO A 222 -10.31 26.28 1.14
C PRO A 222 -11.42 25.88 2.14
N GLU A 223 -12.38 25.04 1.70
CA GLU A 223 -13.48 24.52 2.51
C GLU A 223 -13.21 23.08 3.00
N TYR A 224 -11.94 22.64 3.00
CA TYR A 224 -11.61 21.31 3.47
C TYR A 224 -11.96 21.14 4.94
N PHE A 225 -12.62 20.03 5.28
CA PHE A 225 -13.22 19.82 6.60
C PHE A 225 -12.19 19.63 7.73
N LYS A 226 -10.94 19.29 7.42
CA LYS A 226 -9.85 19.24 8.42
C LYS A 226 -9.28 20.66 8.61
N PRO A 227 -9.33 21.21 9.83
CA PRO A 227 -8.97 22.61 10.05
C PRO A 227 -7.49 22.88 9.69
N ASN A 228 -7.28 24.05 9.07
CA ASN A 228 -5.96 24.54 8.64
C ASN A 228 -5.27 23.74 7.52
N LEU A 229 -5.86 22.72 6.97
CA LEU A 229 -5.32 21.92 5.87
C LEU A 229 -6.03 22.22 4.54
N PRO A 230 -5.37 21.94 3.41
CA PRO A 230 -3.93 21.73 3.25
C PRO A 230 -3.14 23.05 3.36
N TYR A 231 -1.82 22.96 3.57
CA TYR A 231 -0.96 24.15 3.65
C TYR A 231 -0.56 24.67 2.27
N LEU A 232 -0.29 23.78 1.30
CA LEU A 232 0.08 24.12 -0.06
C LEU A 232 -1.07 24.80 -0.82
N ASP A 233 -0.76 25.68 -1.76
CA ASP A 233 -1.74 26.28 -2.68
C ASP A 233 -2.08 25.32 -3.82
N GLU A 234 -1.10 24.53 -4.26
CA GLU A 234 -1.21 23.75 -5.48
C GLU A 234 -0.34 22.49 -5.43
N VAL A 235 -0.81 21.42 -6.08
CA VAL A 235 -0.02 20.22 -6.40
C VAL A 235 -0.12 19.97 -7.90
N VAL A 236 1.04 19.84 -8.55
CA VAL A 236 1.15 19.57 -9.99
C VAL A 236 1.84 18.22 -10.19
N PHE A 237 1.17 17.28 -10.83
CA PHE A 237 1.80 16.05 -11.28
C PHE A 237 2.28 16.21 -12.72
N ARG A 238 3.59 16.10 -12.96
CA ARG A 238 4.19 16.08 -14.30
C ARG A 238 4.47 14.66 -14.73
N VAL A 239 4.03 14.30 -15.93
CA VAL A 239 4.30 12.97 -16.50
C VAL A 239 5.73 12.93 -17.03
N ILE A 240 6.56 12.13 -16.38
CA ILE A 240 7.96 11.88 -16.76
C ILE A 240 8.17 10.35 -16.72
N PRO A 241 8.00 9.65 -17.86
CA PRO A 241 8.00 8.18 -17.87
C PRO A 241 9.33 7.54 -17.46
N GLN A 242 10.44 8.19 -17.75
CA GLN A 242 11.77 7.63 -17.53
C GLN A 242 12.26 7.93 -16.11
N ALA A 243 12.53 6.90 -15.30
CA ALA A 243 12.95 7.04 -13.91
C ALA A 243 14.23 7.88 -13.76
N ASN A 244 15.24 7.68 -14.63
CA ASN A 244 16.46 8.48 -14.61
C ASN A 244 16.20 9.97 -14.90
N THR A 245 15.25 10.28 -15.79
CA THR A 245 14.83 11.66 -16.07
C THR A 245 14.13 12.29 -14.87
N GLN A 246 13.31 11.52 -14.14
CA GLN A 246 12.70 11.99 -12.89
C GLN A 246 13.76 12.39 -11.86
N VAL A 247 14.81 11.56 -11.71
CA VAL A 247 15.91 11.85 -10.77
C VAL A 247 16.64 13.13 -11.15
N LEU A 248 16.97 13.31 -12.43
CA LEU A 248 17.61 14.55 -12.92
C LEU A 248 16.71 15.78 -12.72
N ALA A 249 15.39 15.63 -12.97
CA ALA A 249 14.43 16.70 -12.75
C ALA A 249 14.33 17.12 -11.28
N LEU A 250 14.44 16.17 -10.34
CA LEU A 250 14.53 16.47 -8.90
C LEU A 250 15.81 17.21 -8.54
N GLU A 251 16.95 16.77 -9.04
CA GLU A 251 18.25 17.42 -8.79
C GLU A 251 18.31 18.84 -9.36
N ASN A 252 17.72 19.06 -10.53
CA ASN A 252 17.64 20.37 -11.18
C ASN A 252 16.55 21.29 -10.60
N GLY A 253 15.67 20.75 -9.74
CA GLY A 253 14.54 21.49 -9.15
C GLY A 253 13.37 21.72 -10.10
N GLU A 254 13.26 20.93 -11.17
CA GLU A 254 12.11 20.92 -12.08
C GLU A 254 10.91 20.18 -11.49
N VAL A 255 11.17 19.24 -10.58
CA VAL A 255 10.18 18.59 -9.72
C VAL A 255 10.66 18.62 -8.27
N ASP A 256 9.73 18.52 -7.33
CA ASP A 256 9.99 18.61 -5.91
C ASP A 256 9.88 17.25 -5.19
N TYR A 257 9.20 16.27 -5.80
CA TYR A 257 8.92 15.00 -5.17
C TYR A 257 8.95 13.83 -6.17
N LEU A 258 9.62 12.74 -5.75
CA LEU A 258 9.60 11.42 -6.39
C LEU A 258 8.97 10.41 -5.47
N ASN A 259 7.98 9.67 -5.95
CA ASN A 259 7.36 8.58 -5.20
C ASN A 259 8.22 7.31 -5.15
N SER A 260 9.16 7.17 -6.09
CA SER A 260 10.09 6.04 -6.15
C SER A 260 11.47 6.52 -6.63
N VAL A 261 12.50 6.09 -5.93
CA VAL A 261 13.91 6.35 -6.29
C VAL A 261 14.53 5.07 -6.81
N PRO A 262 15.11 5.06 -8.02
CA PRO A 262 15.85 3.90 -8.52
C PRO A 262 17.04 3.55 -7.64
N GLY A 263 17.31 2.24 -7.45
CA GLY A 263 18.38 1.76 -6.61
C GLY A 263 19.76 2.35 -6.90
N PRO A 264 20.20 2.37 -8.16
CA PRO A 264 21.50 2.95 -8.54
C PRO A 264 21.68 4.40 -8.12
N ASP A 265 20.59 5.19 -8.02
CA ASP A 265 20.65 6.61 -7.72
C ASP A 265 20.65 6.95 -6.23
N LEU A 266 20.31 5.99 -5.36
CA LEU A 266 20.16 6.23 -3.92
C LEU A 266 21.43 6.80 -3.26
N ALA A 267 22.60 6.23 -3.56
CA ALA A 267 23.86 6.69 -2.97
C ALA A 267 24.17 8.14 -3.36
N ARG A 268 23.96 8.48 -4.64
CA ARG A 268 24.19 9.81 -5.20
C ARG A 268 23.23 10.84 -4.60
N LEU A 269 21.94 10.53 -4.56
CA LEU A 269 20.93 11.42 -4.00
C LEU A 269 21.10 11.63 -2.49
N ARG A 270 21.53 10.61 -1.73
CA ARG A 270 21.83 10.73 -0.29
C ARG A 270 22.99 11.69 -0.01
N ALA A 271 23.93 11.85 -0.95
CA ALA A 271 25.02 12.80 -0.82
C ALA A 271 24.58 14.25 -1.07
N ASN A 272 23.43 14.48 -1.69
CA ASN A 272 22.87 15.80 -1.96
C ASN A 272 22.11 16.33 -0.73
N ARG A 273 22.59 17.42 -0.12
CA ARG A 273 22.00 18.01 1.10
C ARG A 273 20.65 18.69 0.86
N ASP A 274 20.34 19.02 -0.39
CA ASP A 274 19.07 19.66 -0.78
C ASP A 274 17.96 18.62 -1.04
N ILE A 275 18.27 17.32 -0.92
CA ILE A 275 17.34 16.23 -1.13
C ILE A 275 17.21 15.39 0.15
N ILE A 276 15.99 15.12 0.54
CA ILE A 276 15.65 14.16 1.60
C ILE A 276 15.25 12.85 0.95
N ILE A 277 15.81 11.76 1.43
CA ILE A 277 15.40 10.41 1.04
C ILE A 277 14.88 9.70 2.27
N GLU A 278 13.68 9.18 2.15
CA GLU A 278 13.10 8.32 3.17
C GLU A 278 12.64 7.01 2.56
N LYS A 279 12.67 5.96 3.37
CA LYS A 279 11.94 4.75 3.01
C LYS A 279 10.48 5.15 2.84
N SER A 280 9.93 4.89 1.67
CA SER A 280 8.48 4.87 1.54
C SER A 280 8.03 3.76 2.48
N GLY A 281 7.46 4.12 3.62
CA GLY A 281 6.92 3.16 4.58
C GLY A 281 6.15 2.10 3.80
N MET A 282 6.11 0.87 4.24
CA MET A 282 5.73 -0.33 3.50
C MET A 282 4.58 -0.11 2.51
N GLY A 283 4.94 0.22 1.27
CA GLY A 283 4.08 0.63 0.18
C GLY A 283 3.34 1.95 0.44
N SER A 284 3.38 2.89 -0.49
CA SER A 284 2.45 4.02 -0.48
C SER A 284 1.02 3.48 -0.34
N GLY A 285 0.36 3.75 0.79
CA GLY A 285 -0.98 3.26 1.08
C GLY A 285 -1.08 1.84 1.65
N GLY A 286 -0.04 1.30 2.34
CA GLY A 286 -0.13 -0.02 2.98
C GLY A 286 -0.20 -1.20 2.01
N SER A 287 0.41 -1.09 0.83
CA SER A 287 0.24 -2.08 -0.24
C SER A 287 1.00 -3.40 0.01
N PHE A 288 2.07 -3.41 0.79
CA PHE A 288 2.85 -4.62 1.14
C PHE A 288 3.08 -5.55 -0.05
N CYS A 289 3.78 -5.05 -1.09
CA CYS A 289 3.93 -5.78 -2.34
C CYS A 289 5.10 -6.78 -2.29
N THR A 290 4.90 -7.92 -2.95
CA THR A 290 5.89 -9.00 -3.08
C THR A 290 6.07 -9.34 -4.55
N SER A 291 7.32 -9.38 -5.02
CA SER A 291 7.70 -9.97 -6.31
C SER A 291 7.48 -11.47 -6.23
N THR A 292 6.65 -12.04 -7.08
CA THR A 292 6.13 -13.40 -6.90
C THR A 292 6.17 -14.18 -8.21
N LEU A 293 6.66 -15.41 -8.15
CA LEU A 293 6.43 -16.40 -9.21
C LEU A 293 5.08 -17.09 -8.97
N ILE A 294 4.32 -17.25 -10.03
CA ILE A 294 3.04 -17.94 -10.07
C ILE A 294 3.25 -19.25 -10.81
N PHE A 295 2.97 -20.37 -10.17
CA PHE A 295 3.01 -21.67 -10.84
C PHE A 295 1.59 -22.01 -11.35
N ASN A 296 1.47 -22.30 -12.63
CA ASN A 296 0.17 -22.73 -13.18
C ASN A 296 -0.06 -24.21 -12.83
N LEU A 297 -0.95 -24.48 -11.88
CA LEU A 297 -1.21 -25.83 -11.37
C LEU A 297 -1.99 -26.71 -12.36
N GLU A 298 -2.53 -26.13 -13.42
CA GLU A 298 -3.23 -26.86 -14.50
C GLU A 298 -2.25 -27.40 -15.57
N ARG A 299 -0.94 -27.07 -15.47
CA ARG A 299 0.10 -27.58 -16.36
C ARG A 299 0.72 -28.88 -15.84
N PRO A 300 1.10 -29.82 -16.73
CA PRO A 300 1.59 -31.14 -16.32
C PRO A 300 2.82 -31.10 -15.39
N ALA A 301 3.77 -30.20 -15.65
CA ALA A 301 4.98 -30.09 -14.85
C ALA A 301 4.74 -29.29 -13.57
N THR A 302 4.27 -28.07 -13.66
CA THR A 302 4.06 -27.19 -12.51
C THR A 302 2.85 -27.58 -11.65
N GLY A 303 1.98 -28.46 -12.14
CA GLY A 303 0.95 -29.14 -11.34
C GLY A 303 1.51 -30.09 -10.28
N LYS A 304 2.74 -30.63 -10.48
CA LYS A 304 3.41 -31.51 -9.50
C LYS A 304 4.08 -30.66 -8.41
N VAL A 305 3.79 -30.93 -7.15
CA VAL A 305 4.35 -30.17 -6.03
C VAL A 305 5.86 -30.32 -5.93
N GLU A 306 6.38 -31.50 -6.24
CA GLU A 306 7.82 -31.78 -6.24
C GLU A 306 8.57 -30.90 -7.24
N VAL A 307 7.99 -30.61 -8.41
CA VAL A 307 8.57 -29.68 -9.40
C VAL A 307 8.62 -28.28 -8.83
N ARG A 308 7.54 -27.78 -8.24
CA ARG A 308 7.49 -26.44 -7.66
C ARG A 308 8.49 -26.29 -6.50
N GLN A 309 8.57 -27.29 -5.63
CA GLN A 309 9.55 -27.32 -4.54
C GLN A 309 10.98 -27.40 -5.06
N ALA A 310 11.24 -28.18 -6.11
CA ALA A 310 12.56 -28.23 -6.75
C ALA A 310 12.98 -26.85 -7.29
N LEU A 311 12.08 -26.16 -7.98
CA LEU A 311 12.34 -24.80 -8.46
C LEU A 311 12.64 -23.84 -7.30
N ALA A 312 11.88 -23.93 -6.21
CA ALA A 312 12.10 -23.09 -5.02
C ALA A 312 13.47 -23.34 -4.37
N TYR A 313 13.94 -24.61 -4.28
CA TYR A 313 15.26 -24.95 -3.78
C TYR A 313 16.40 -24.60 -4.76
N ALA A 314 16.12 -24.44 -6.05
CA ALA A 314 17.13 -24.08 -7.06
C ALA A 314 17.35 -22.57 -7.19
N ILE A 315 16.41 -21.75 -6.72
CA ILE A 315 16.42 -20.28 -6.86
C ILE A 315 17.11 -19.63 -5.66
N ASP A 316 18.19 -18.89 -5.93
CA ASP A 316 18.87 -18.02 -4.96
C ASP A 316 18.18 -16.67 -4.89
N ARG A 317 17.29 -16.51 -3.92
CA ARG A 317 16.54 -15.27 -3.72
C ARG A 317 17.39 -14.13 -3.15
N ALA A 318 18.48 -14.45 -2.44
CA ALA A 318 19.42 -13.42 -1.96
C ALA A 318 20.16 -12.79 -3.16
N GLN A 319 20.58 -13.60 -4.13
CA GLN A 319 21.18 -13.10 -5.35
C GLN A 319 20.19 -12.25 -6.18
N ILE A 320 18.90 -12.60 -6.19
CA ILE A 320 17.85 -11.78 -6.82
C ILE A 320 17.76 -10.42 -6.12
N LEU A 321 17.73 -10.40 -4.78
CA LEU A 321 17.71 -9.14 -4.02
C LEU A 321 18.89 -8.24 -4.39
N GLU A 322 20.09 -8.78 -4.44
CA GLU A 322 21.30 -8.01 -4.75
C GLU A 322 21.35 -7.56 -6.22
N GLN A 323 21.11 -8.47 -7.16
CA GLN A 323 21.36 -8.18 -8.57
C GLN A 323 20.18 -7.55 -9.30
N VAL A 324 18.93 -7.85 -8.91
CA VAL A 324 17.73 -7.30 -9.55
C VAL A 324 17.20 -6.10 -8.79
N ASN A 325 17.17 -6.20 -7.45
CA ASN A 325 16.62 -5.15 -6.58
C ASN A 325 17.68 -4.20 -6.01
N PHE A 326 18.98 -4.40 -6.35
CA PHE A 326 20.09 -3.56 -5.86
C PHE A 326 20.16 -3.48 -4.33
N GLY A 327 19.89 -4.60 -3.65
CA GLY A 327 19.85 -4.69 -2.19
C GLY A 327 18.65 -3.98 -1.55
N GLN A 328 17.69 -3.49 -2.33
CA GLN A 328 16.50 -2.80 -1.80
C GLN A 328 15.39 -3.79 -1.47
N GLY A 329 14.95 -3.74 -0.23
CA GLY A 329 13.93 -4.64 0.28
C GLY A 329 14.52 -5.81 1.06
N ARG A 330 13.86 -6.92 1.01
CA ARG A 330 14.28 -8.17 1.67
C ARG A 330 13.83 -9.39 0.89
N VAL A 331 14.44 -10.53 1.16
CA VAL A 331 13.94 -11.81 0.67
C VAL A 331 12.58 -12.08 1.31
N ASN A 332 11.59 -12.45 0.49
CA ASN A 332 10.30 -12.91 1.02
C ASN A 332 10.43 -14.38 1.46
N GLU A 333 10.30 -14.62 2.75
CA GLU A 333 10.42 -15.97 3.33
C GLU A 333 9.07 -16.59 3.75
N ALA A 334 8.01 -15.80 3.71
CA ALA A 334 6.65 -16.23 4.04
C ALA A 334 5.71 -15.88 2.89
N PHE A 335 4.53 -16.45 2.86
CA PHE A 335 3.54 -16.14 1.81
C PHE A 335 2.98 -14.73 1.96
N ILE A 336 2.69 -14.33 3.20
CA ILE A 336 2.25 -12.97 3.52
C ILE A 336 3.49 -12.08 3.68
N ASN A 337 3.46 -10.89 3.11
CA ASN A 337 4.52 -9.89 3.24
C ASN A 337 4.85 -9.63 4.72
N SER A 338 6.15 -9.66 5.06
CA SER A 338 6.63 -9.54 6.43
C SER A 338 6.28 -8.22 7.11
N GLY A 339 5.81 -7.27 6.36
CA GLY A 339 5.29 -6.01 6.86
C GLY A 339 3.93 -6.09 7.52
N LEU A 340 3.14 -7.07 7.17
CA LEU A 340 1.95 -7.42 7.93
C LEU A 340 2.36 -8.28 9.14
N THR A 341 3.18 -7.70 10.02
CA THR A 341 3.83 -8.39 11.15
C THR A 341 2.87 -9.21 12.00
N TRP A 342 1.62 -8.75 12.12
CA TRP A 342 0.60 -9.43 12.89
C TRP A 342 0.09 -10.72 12.24
N ALA A 343 0.11 -10.82 10.89
CA ALA A 343 -0.43 -11.95 10.14
C ALA A 343 0.65 -12.90 9.61
N THR A 344 1.88 -12.41 9.44
CA THR A 344 2.99 -13.19 8.87
C THR A 344 3.40 -14.33 9.79
N ASN A 345 3.70 -15.50 9.21
CA ASN A 345 4.24 -16.65 9.92
C ASN A 345 5.77 -16.78 9.68
N PRO A 346 6.63 -16.36 10.62
CA PRO A 346 8.07 -16.47 10.47
C PRO A 346 8.58 -17.94 10.52
N ASN A 347 7.74 -18.85 11.02
CA ASN A 347 8.05 -20.27 11.19
C ASN A 347 7.47 -21.15 10.07
N ALA A 348 6.88 -20.57 9.02
CA ALA A 348 6.44 -21.33 7.86
C ALA A 348 7.62 -22.06 7.20
N PRO A 349 7.39 -23.24 6.56
CA PRO A 349 8.43 -23.95 5.83
C PRO A 349 9.15 -23.05 4.82
N LYS A 350 10.49 -23.13 4.81
CA LYS A 350 11.36 -22.30 3.94
C LYS A 350 12.09 -23.16 2.92
N TYR A 351 12.51 -22.52 1.84
CA TYR A 351 13.23 -23.16 0.74
C TYR A 351 14.63 -22.51 0.59
N PRO A 352 15.62 -22.88 1.44
CA PRO A 352 16.99 -22.42 1.27
C PRO A 352 17.60 -23.04 0.01
N LEU A 353 18.52 -22.33 -0.64
CA LEU A 353 19.19 -22.80 -1.84
C LEU A 353 19.81 -24.20 -1.62
N ASN A 354 19.34 -25.19 -2.38
CA ASN A 354 19.85 -26.57 -2.36
C ASN A 354 19.61 -27.23 -3.72
N ARG A 355 20.58 -27.09 -4.64
CA ARG A 355 20.49 -27.63 -6.00
C ARG A 355 20.50 -29.13 -6.07
N GLU A 356 21.14 -29.79 -5.12
CA GLU A 356 21.16 -31.26 -5.05
C GLU A 356 19.75 -31.80 -4.73
N LEU A 357 19.12 -31.27 -3.67
CA LEU A 357 17.75 -31.63 -3.32
C LEU A 357 16.78 -31.30 -4.46
N ALA A 358 16.97 -30.16 -5.14
CA ALA A 358 16.16 -29.80 -6.30
C ALA A 358 16.26 -30.86 -7.42
N GLY A 359 17.47 -31.36 -7.72
CA GLY A 359 17.67 -32.45 -8.67
C GLY A 359 16.94 -33.73 -8.25
N GLN A 360 17.08 -34.15 -6.99
CA GLN A 360 16.39 -35.32 -6.43
C GLN A 360 14.86 -35.21 -6.49
N LEU A 361 14.32 -34.02 -6.25
CA LEU A 361 12.88 -33.73 -6.36
C LEU A 361 12.41 -33.88 -7.81
N LEU A 362 13.17 -33.37 -8.79
CA LEU A 362 12.84 -33.51 -10.20
C LEU A 362 12.89 -34.98 -10.65
N ASP A 363 13.87 -35.78 -10.15
CA ASP A 363 13.92 -37.23 -10.42
C ASP A 363 12.67 -37.93 -9.89
N ARG A 364 12.27 -37.65 -8.65
CA ARG A 364 11.03 -38.20 -8.05
C ARG A 364 9.76 -37.75 -8.78
N ALA A 365 9.76 -36.56 -9.33
CA ALA A 365 8.65 -36.04 -10.12
C ALA A 365 8.57 -36.70 -11.52
N GLY A 366 9.52 -37.54 -11.89
CA GLY A 366 9.55 -38.22 -13.19
C GLY A 366 10.23 -37.41 -14.30
N TYR A 367 11.11 -36.49 -13.94
CA TYR A 367 11.92 -35.67 -14.86
C TYR A 367 13.43 -35.99 -14.68
N PRO A 368 13.90 -37.18 -15.04
CA PRO A 368 15.32 -37.51 -14.98
C PRO A 368 16.10 -36.65 -15.98
N ARG A 369 17.40 -36.48 -15.75
CA ARG A 369 18.27 -35.71 -16.64
C ARG A 369 18.45 -36.42 -17.98
N GLY A 370 18.14 -35.77 -19.08
CA GLY A 370 18.37 -36.28 -20.43
C GLY A 370 19.84 -36.28 -20.83
N ALA A 371 20.16 -36.87 -21.98
CA ALA A 371 21.51 -36.91 -22.53
C ALA A 371 22.07 -35.50 -22.85
N ASP A 372 21.20 -34.56 -23.15
CA ASP A 372 21.51 -33.14 -23.37
C ASP A 372 21.65 -32.33 -22.07
N GLY A 373 21.49 -32.99 -20.92
CA GLY A 373 21.52 -32.36 -19.61
C GLY A 373 20.21 -31.69 -19.19
N ILE A 374 19.19 -31.66 -20.06
CA ILE A 374 17.89 -31.05 -19.79
C ILE A 374 16.93 -32.08 -19.17
N ARG A 375 16.16 -31.68 -18.18
CA ARG A 375 15.09 -32.45 -17.53
C ARG A 375 13.71 -32.09 -18.05
N LEU A 376 13.47 -30.78 -18.18
CA LEU A 376 12.21 -30.21 -18.67
C LEU A 376 12.43 -28.77 -19.15
N SER A 377 11.51 -28.30 -20.00
CA SER A 377 11.44 -26.91 -20.43
C SER A 377 10.15 -26.28 -19.90
N LEU A 378 10.24 -25.03 -19.39
CA LEU A 378 9.13 -24.30 -18.82
C LEU A 378 9.05 -22.90 -19.42
N ASP A 379 7.87 -22.49 -19.85
CA ASP A 379 7.60 -21.12 -20.31
C ASP A 379 7.47 -20.17 -19.12
N PHE A 380 8.26 -19.09 -19.13
CA PHE A 380 8.24 -18.05 -18.11
C PHE A 380 7.70 -16.75 -18.70
N VAL A 381 6.46 -16.39 -18.36
CA VAL A 381 5.78 -15.16 -18.78
C VAL A 381 6.05 -14.06 -17.75
N HIS A 382 6.63 -12.95 -18.22
CA HIS A 382 6.91 -11.79 -17.39
C HIS A 382 6.80 -10.48 -18.20
N ASN A 383 6.63 -9.34 -17.51
CA ASN A 383 6.69 -8.06 -18.22
C ASN A 383 8.15 -7.70 -18.59
N SER A 384 8.32 -6.89 -19.62
CA SER A 384 9.63 -6.52 -20.16
C SER A 384 10.55 -5.83 -19.16
N ALA A 385 10.01 -5.11 -18.17
CA ALA A 385 10.78 -4.49 -17.10
C ALA A 385 11.48 -5.52 -16.19
N GLN A 386 11.04 -6.78 -16.20
CA GLN A 386 11.61 -7.89 -15.44
C GLN A 386 12.58 -8.76 -16.25
N ALA A 387 13.08 -8.29 -17.39
CA ALA A 387 14.00 -9.05 -18.24
C ALA A 387 15.24 -9.51 -17.48
N ARG A 388 15.81 -8.65 -16.61
CA ARG A 388 16.96 -8.99 -15.77
C ARG A 388 16.65 -10.12 -14.78
N LEU A 389 15.46 -10.13 -14.19
CA LEU A 389 14.98 -11.23 -13.35
C LEU A 389 14.88 -12.52 -14.16
N GLY A 390 14.29 -12.45 -15.35
CA GLY A 390 14.15 -13.61 -16.24
C GLY A 390 15.49 -14.26 -16.57
N GLU A 391 16.47 -13.47 -16.96
CA GLU A 391 17.82 -13.96 -17.28
C GLU A 391 18.51 -14.58 -16.07
N LEU A 392 18.37 -13.96 -14.88
CA LEU A 392 18.96 -14.51 -13.66
C LEU A 392 18.31 -15.84 -13.27
N LEU A 393 16.99 -15.95 -13.35
CA LEU A 393 16.27 -17.21 -13.08
C LEU A 393 16.68 -18.32 -14.07
N ARG A 394 16.83 -17.99 -15.35
CA ARG A 394 17.31 -18.94 -16.37
C ARG A 394 18.70 -19.47 -16.01
N GLN A 395 19.62 -18.60 -15.62
CA GLN A 395 20.98 -19.00 -15.19
C GLN A 395 20.95 -19.85 -13.92
N GLN A 396 20.09 -19.56 -12.95
CA GLN A 396 20.00 -20.31 -11.70
C GLN A 396 19.38 -21.70 -11.87
N LEU A 397 18.44 -21.87 -12.80
CA LEU A 397 17.72 -23.11 -13.05
C LEU A 397 18.45 -24.08 -14.00
N GLN A 398 19.32 -23.57 -14.87
CA GLN A 398 20.10 -24.39 -15.81
C GLN A 398 20.92 -25.48 -15.11
N PRO A 399 21.65 -25.26 -13.98
CA PRO A 399 22.43 -26.28 -13.31
C PRO A 399 21.61 -27.49 -12.82
N VAL A 400 20.32 -27.30 -12.53
CA VAL A 400 19.41 -28.39 -12.15
C VAL A 400 18.70 -29.03 -13.35
N GLY A 401 19.05 -28.63 -14.58
CA GLY A 401 18.52 -29.21 -15.83
C GLY A 401 17.18 -28.64 -16.26
N VAL A 402 16.76 -27.49 -15.73
CA VAL A 402 15.53 -26.79 -16.17
C VAL A 402 15.88 -25.75 -17.22
N ASN A 403 15.34 -25.92 -18.43
CA ASN A 403 15.41 -24.95 -19.49
C ASN A 403 14.26 -23.94 -19.35
N LEU A 404 14.55 -22.72 -18.91
CA LEU A 404 13.55 -21.65 -18.76
C LEU A 404 13.45 -20.85 -20.06
N VAL A 405 12.30 -20.93 -20.72
CA VAL A 405 11.98 -20.22 -21.97
C VAL A 405 11.34 -18.88 -21.63
N LEU A 406 12.09 -17.80 -21.82
CA LEU A 406 11.63 -16.45 -21.45
C LEU A 406 10.60 -15.92 -22.45
N LYS A 407 9.49 -15.41 -21.96
CA LYS A 407 8.40 -14.77 -22.70
C LYS A 407 8.19 -13.33 -22.19
N PRO A 408 9.10 -12.38 -22.50
CA PRO A 408 8.93 -10.99 -22.12
C PRO A 408 7.82 -10.33 -22.96
N LEU A 409 6.85 -9.71 -22.28
CA LEU A 409 5.72 -9.04 -22.91
C LEU A 409 5.58 -7.61 -22.38
N GLU A 410 4.76 -6.79 -23.05
CA GLU A 410 4.28 -5.55 -22.47
C GLU A 410 3.43 -5.85 -21.21
N VAL A 411 3.37 -4.91 -20.25
CA VAL A 411 2.75 -5.14 -18.92
C VAL A 411 1.33 -5.68 -19.02
N ASN A 412 0.48 -5.06 -19.83
CA ASN A 412 -0.92 -5.48 -19.97
C ASN A 412 -1.04 -6.83 -20.68
N ALA A 413 -0.22 -7.06 -21.69
CA ALA A 413 -0.18 -8.34 -22.41
C ALA A 413 0.30 -9.48 -21.50
N ALA A 414 1.30 -9.25 -20.67
CA ALA A 414 1.76 -10.22 -19.67
C ALA A 414 0.65 -10.56 -18.67
N ASN A 415 -0.01 -9.53 -18.13
CA ASN A 415 -1.14 -9.72 -17.20
C ASN A 415 -2.30 -10.46 -17.86
N GLU A 416 -2.64 -10.14 -19.10
CA GLU A 416 -3.68 -10.84 -19.85
C GLU A 416 -3.33 -12.32 -20.05
N GLN A 417 -2.08 -12.62 -20.44
CA GLN A 417 -1.64 -13.99 -20.65
C GLN A 417 -1.65 -14.82 -19.36
N ILE A 418 -1.24 -14.23 -18.23
CA ILE A 418 -1.20 -14.90 -16.93
C ILE A 418 -2.61 -15.08 -16.35
N PHE A 419 -3.41 -14.01 -16.27
CA PHE A 419 -4.64 -14.03 -15.48
C PHE A 419 -5.90 -14.32 -16.30
N ILE A 420 -5.92 -13.95 -17.57
CA ILE A 420 -7.10 -14.12 -18.43
C ILE A 420 -7.00 -15.40 -19.26
N ARG A 421 -5.90 -15.57 -20.01
CA ARG A 421 -5.68 -16.72 -20.88
C ARG A 421 -5.11 -17.93 -20.13
N ARG A 422 -4.37 -17.70 -19.05
CA ARG A 422 -3.69 -18.72 -18.24
C ARG A 422 -2.74 -19.60 -19.08
N ASP A 423 -2.10 -19.00 -20.06
CA ASP A 423 -1.18 -19.67 -20.99
C ASP A 423 0.28 -19.42 -20.58
N PHE A 424 0.73 -20.16 -19.57
CA PHE A 424 2.08 -20.11 -19.00
C PHE A 424 2.35 -21.36 -18.13
N ASP A 425 3.61 -21.71 -17.90
CA ASP A 425 4.02 -22.65 -16.85
C ASP A 425 4.37 -21.89 -15.57
N ILE A 426 5.19 -20.84 -15.70
CA ILE A 426 5.55 -19.91 -14.63
C ILE A 426 5.19 -18.50 -15.08
N GLY A 427 4.45 -17.76 -14.26
CA GLY A 427 4.18 -16.34 -14.43
C GLY A 427 4.92 -15.50 -13.40
N TRP A 428 5.13 -14.22 -13.70
CA TRP A 428 5.59 -13.25 -12.72
C TRP A 428 4.55 -12.16 -12.51
N ALA A 429 4.29 -11.81 -11.24
CA ALA A 429 3.52 -10.64 -10.88
C ALA A 429 4.03 -10.02 -9.57
N SER A 430 3.81 -8.72 -9.41
CA SER A 430 3.90 -8.07 -8.12
C SER A 430 2.53 -8.12 -7.44
N TYR A 431 2.39 -8.96 -6.42
CA TYR A 431 1.18 -9.00 -5.61
C TYR A 431 1.33 -8.12 -4.38
N CYS A 432 0.32 -7.29 -4.15
CA CYS A 432 0.26 -6.46 -2.96
C CYS A 432 -0.80 -7.02 -2.02
N ASN A 433 -0.39 -7.28 -0.77
CA ASN A 433 -1.24 -7.91 0.24
C ASN A 433 -2.30 -6.95 0.82
N GLY A 434 -2.17 -5.63 0.55
CA GLY A 434 -3.05 -4.63 1.14
C GLY A 434 -2.87 -4.51 2.66
N PRO A 435 -3.70 -3.72 3.33
CA PRO A 435 -3.61 -3.50 4.77
C PRO A 435 -4.07 -4.70 5.61
N ASP A 436 -4.68 -5.69 4.98
CA ASP A 436 -5.19 -6.91 5.61
C ASP A 436 -5.13 -8.07 4.62
N PRO A 437 -4.79 -9.31 5.04
CA PRO A 437 -4.76 -10.48 4.16
C PRO A 437 -6.08 -10.73 3.42
N GLU A 438 -7.22 -10.39 4.03
CA GLU A 438 -8.53 -10.49 3.39
C GLU A 438 -8.65 -9.58 2.16
N VAL A 439 -7.92 -8.46 2.14
CA VAL A 439 -7.94 -7.49 1.03
C VAL A 439 -7.11 -7.97 -0.15
N GLY A 440 -5.87 -8.41 0.09
CA GLY A 440 -4.93 -8.66 -0.99
C GLY A 440 -4.45 -10.11 -1.12
N VAL A 441 -4.47 -10.90 -0.03
CA VAL A 441 -4.00 -12.29 -0.04
C VAL A 441 -5.10 -13.25 -0.47
N ARG A 442 -6.31 -13.11 0.08
CA ARG A 442 -7.46 -13.97 -0.28
C ARG A 442 -7.61 -14.11 -1.79
N ARG A 443 -7.56 -13.02 -2.52
CA ARG A 443 -7.77 -13.03 -3.98
C ARG A 443 -6.80 -13.92 -4.75
N MET A 444 -5.61 -14.19 -4.19
CA MET A 444 -4.59 -15.02 -4.82
C MET A 444 -4.87 -16.52 -4.67
N ILE A 445 -5.55 -16.92 -3.60
CA ILE A 445 -5.57 -18.33 -3.15
C ILE A 445 -6.98 -18.90 -2.92
N ASP A 446 -8.01 -18.04 -2.83
CA ASP A 446 -9.40 -18.49 -2.71
C ASP A 446 -9.81 -19.26 -3.97
N SER A 447 -10.26 -20.51 -3.81
CA SER A 447 -10.63 -21.37 -4.93
C SER A 447 -11.84 -20.86 -5.71
N THR A 448 -12.66 -20.00 -5.13
CA THR A 448 -13.79 -19.36 -5.82
C THR A 448 -13.34 -18.20 -6.72
N ASN A 449 -12.12 -17.72 -6.55
CA ASN A 449 -11.56 -16.60 -7.33
C ASN A 449 -10.68 -17.06 -8.52
N ILE A 450 -10.89 -18.28 -8.99
CA ILE A 450 -10.26 -18.79 -10.22
C ILE A 450 -11.14 -18.37 -11.41
N GLY A 451 -10.65 -17.42 -12.19
CA GLY A 451 -11.42 -16.90 -13.32
C GLY A 451 -10.64 -15.86 -14.12
N PRO A 452 -11.17 -15.38 -15.24
CA PRO A 452 -10.50 -14.41 -16.12
C PRO A 452 -10.57 -12.99 -15.55
N VAL A 453 -9.98 -12.80 -14.36
CA VAL A 453 -9.90 -11.52 -13.67
C VAL A 453 -8.44 -11.22 -13.34
N LEU A 454 -7.99 -10.01 -13.64
CA LEU A 454 -6.61 -9.58 -13.36
C LEU A 454 -6.31 -9.67 -11.85
N PHE A 455 -5.12 -10.20 -11.54
CA PHE A 455 -4.64 -10.40 -10.16
C PHE A 455 -5.56 -11.29 -9.29
N SER A 456 -6.32 -12.18 -9.90
CA SER A 456 -7.08 -13.24 -9.24
C SER A 456 -6.17 -14.41 -8.83
N ASN A 457 -6.74 -15.57 -8.53
CA ASN A 457 -6.01 -16.81 -8.29
C ASN A 457 -5.38 -17.34 -9.60
N GLY A 458 -4.29 -16.72 -10.03
CA GLY A 458 -3.59 -17.05 -11.28
C GLY A 458 -3.00 -18.45 -11.31
N ALA A 459 -2.67 -19.02 -10.15
CA ALA A 459 -2.15 -20.37 -10.02
C ALA A 459 -3.20 -21.47 -10.27
N ALA A 460 -4.50 -21.15 -10.24
CA ALA A 460 -5.61 -22.11 -10.15
C ALA A 460 -5.55 -23.01 -8.91
N TYR A 461 -5.04 -22.49 -7.83
CA TYR A 461 -4.92 -23.22 -6.58
C TYR A 461 -6.29 -23.52 -5.98
N ARG A 462 -6.50 -24.76 -5.53
CA ARG A 462 -7.72 -25.22 -4.86
C ARG A 462 -7.33 -26.01 -3.62
N ASN A 463 -7.74 -25.53 -2.46
CA ASN A 463 -7.56 -26.25 -1.20
C ASN A 463 -8.69 -25.88 -0.23
N PRO A 464 -9.64 -26.79 0.04
CA PRO A 464 -10.78 -26.51 0.92
C PRO A 464 -10.38 -26.11 2.35
N GLN A 465 -9.25 -26.59 2.86
CA GLN A 465 -8.75 -26.21 4.18
C GLN A 465 -8.29 -24.75 4.20
N VAL A 466 -7.64 -24.30 3.13
CA VAL A 466 -7.24 -22.87 2.96
C VAL A 466 -8.47 -21.99 2.84
N ASP A 467 -9.48 -22.41 2.07
CA ASP A 467 -10.74 -21.67 1.94
C ASP A 467 -11.48 -21.54 3.28
N ASP A 468 -11.52 -22.63 4.08
CA ASP A 468 -12.09 -22.62 5.42
C ASP A 468 -11.36 -21.63 6.36
N LEU A 469 -10.01 -21.69 6.36
CA LEU A 469 -9.20 -20.79 7.18
C LEU A 469 -9.42 -19.31 6.80
N LEU A 470 -9.53 -19.00 5.50
CA LEU A 470 -9.86 -17.66 5.01
C LEU A 470 -11.23 -17.21 5.49
N ASN A 471 -12.25 -18.06 5.36
CA ASN A 471 -13.62 -17.73 5.76
C ASN A 471 -13.72 -17.49 7.27
N ARG A 472 -13.11 -18.37 8.08
CA ARG A 472 -13.06 -18.21 9.53
C ARG A 472 -12.30 -16.96 9.95
N ALA A 473 -11.15 -16.65 9.30
CA ALA A 473 -10.40 -15.44 9.60
C ALA A 473 -11.18 -14.16 9.25
N ALA A 474 -11.95 -14.16 8.17
CA ALA A 474 -12.80 -13.03 7.80
C ALA A 474 -13.95 -12.80 8.78
N ALA A 475 -14.48 -13.88 9.38
CA ALA A 475 -15.59 -13.81 10.33
C ALA A 475 -15.19 -13.31 11.73
N LEU A 476 -13.89 -13.24 12.05
CA LEU A 476 -13.40 -12.78 13.35
C LEU A 476 -13.06 -11.29 13.32
N THR A 477 -13.33 -10.59 14.42
CA THR A 477 -12.94 -9.20 14.64
C THR A 477 -11.64 -9.07 15.45
N ASP A 478 -11.31 -10.07 16.29
CA ASP A 478 -10.07 -10.12 17.07
C ASP A 478 -8.88 -10.42 16.17
N ARG A 479 -7.93 -9.50 16.13
CA ARG A 479 -6.74 -9.55 15.27
C ARG A 479 -5.80 -10.70 15.62
N SER A 480 -5.73 -11.08 16.89
CA SER A 480 -4.86 -12.17 17.37
C SER A 480 -5.40 -13.54 16.96
N GLU A 481 -6.71 -13.72 17.04
CA GLU A 481 -7.36 -14.95 16.58
C GLU A 481 -7.26 -15.10 15.06
N ARG A 482 -7.46 -14.01 14.31
CA ARG A 482 -7.23 -13.97 12.86
C ARG A 482 -5.79 -14.32 12.50
N ALA A 483 -4.82 -13.79 13.24
CA ALA A 483 -3.41 -14.05 13.03
C ALA A 483 -3.08 -15.55 13.07
N ARG A 484 -3.61 -16.29 14.04
CA ARG A 484 -3.39 -17.74 14.15
C ARG A 484 -3.89 -18.49 12.91
N LEU A 485 -5.07 -18.13 12.39
CA LEU A 485 -5.63 -18.76 11.19
C LEU A 485 -4.77 -18.47 9.95
N TYR A 486 -4.32 -17.22 9.78
CA TYR A 486 -3.41 -16.87 8.69
C TYR A 486 -2.04 -17.53 8.81
N GLN A 487 -1.52 -17.72 10.01
CA GLN A 487 -0.26 -18.44 10.24
C GLN A 487 -0.39 -19.92 9.91
N GLU A 488 -1.51 -20.57 10.29
CA GLU A 488 -1.82 -21.95 9.90
C GLU A 488 -1.94 -22.10 8.39
N MET A 489 -2.66 -21.21 7.72
CA MET A 489 -2.80 -21.15 6.28
C MET A 489 -1.44 -21.08 5.57
N GLN A 490 -0.50 -20.26 6.06
CA GLN A 490 0.82 -20.11 5.45
C GLN A 490 1.66 -21.38 5.51
N VAL A 491 1.47 -22.24 6.51
CA VAL A 491 2.14 -23.56 6.56
C VAL A 491 1.65 -24.44 5.41
N ILE A 492 0.36 -24.44 5.11
CA ILE A 492 -0.23 -25.20 4.00
C ILE A 492 0.28 -24.64 2.68
N LEU A 493 0.20 -23.32 2.50
CA LEU A 493 0.65 -22.65 1.27
C LEU A 493 2.14 -22.84 1.01
N ALA A 494 2.97 -22.87 2.05
CA ALA A 494 4.40 -23.15 1.91
C ALA A 494 4.65 -24.60 1.45
N ARG A 495 3.85 -25.57 1.87
CA ARG A 495 3.98 -26.98 1.42
C ARG A 495 3.47 -27.16 -0.01
N ASP A 496 2.31 -26.61 -0.32
CA ASP A 496 1.65 -26.74 -1.63
C ASP A 496 2.34 -25.90 -2.71
N LEU A 497 2.94 -24.80 -2.31
CA LEU A 497 3.74 -23.86 -3.10
C LEU A 497 3.07 -23.43 -4.43
N PRO A 498 1.84 -22.90 -4.42
CA PRO A 498 1.23 -22.38 -5.64
C PRO A 498 1.91 -21.11 -6.14
N TYR A 499 2.57 -20.41 -5.23
CA TYR A 499 3.34 -19.18 -5.47
C TYR A 499 4.68 -19.25 -4.73
N LEU A 500 5.71 -18.66 -5.31
CA LEU A 500 7.00 -18.46 -4.64
C LEU A 500 7.27 -16.94 -4.54
N GLY A 501 7.20 -16.40 -3.33
CA GLY A 501 7.68 -15.06 -3.06
C GLY A 501 9.19 -14.96 -3.25
N LEU A 502 9.64 -14.01 -4.05
CA LEU A 502 11.05 -13.76 -4.29
C LEU A 502 11.59 -12.70 -3.34
N THR A 503 11.09 -11.49 -3.48
CA THR A 503 11.52 -10.33 -2.69
C THR A 503 10.34 -9.46 -2.31
N GLU A 504 10.43 -8.82 -1.16
CA GLU A 504 9.54 -7.77 -0.72
C GLU A 504 10.14 -6.43 -1.10
N SER A 505 9.38 -5.63 -1.83
CA SER A 505 9.85 -4.33 -2.25
C SER A 505 9.90 -3.36 -1.07
N GLU A 506 11.03 -2.75 -0.85
CA GLU A 506 11.19 -1.58 -0.01
C GLU A 506 11.48 -0.41 -0.95
N GLY A 507 10.53 0.51 -1.09
CA GLY A 507 10.72 1.69 -1.90
C GLY A 507 11.42 2.81 -1.13
N TYR A 508 12.01 3.74 -1.86
CA TYR A 508 12.47 5.02 -1.33
C TYR A 508 11.78 6.13 -2.10
N ARG A 509 11.34 7.15 -1.40
CA ARG A 509 10.88 8.39 -1.97
C ARG A 509 11.89 9.48 -1.71
N ALA A 510 11.91 10.49 -2.54
CA ALA A 510 12.79 11.61 -2.39
C ALA A 510 12.06 12.92 -2.64
N TRP A 511 12.47 13.96 -1.94
CA TRP A 511 11.93 15.30 -2.16
C TRP A 511 12.96 16.38 -1.81
N ARG A 512 12.73 17.57 -2.32
CA ARG A 512 13.57 18.73 -2.00
C ARG A 512 13.39 19.12 -0.54
N SER A 513 14.50 19.34 0.15
CA SER A 513 14.57 19.61 1.58
C SER A 513 13.78 20.82 2.06
N ALA A 514 13.39 21.71 1.14
CA ALA A 514 12.49 22.84 1.39
C ALA A 514 11.06 22.41 1.73
N PHE A 515 10.64 21.21 1.36
CA PHE A 515 9.31 20.68 1.69
C PHE A 515 9.38 19.78 2.92
N LYS A 516 8.35 19.87 3.76
CA LYS A 516 8.18 19.12 5.01
C LYS A 516 6.76 18.58 5.13
N GLY A 517 6.53 17.70 6.09
CA GLY A 517 5.19 17.29 6.52
C GLY A 517 4.50 16.30 5.59
N PHE A 518 5.23 15.58 4.73
CA PHE A 518 4.66 14.52 3.92
C PHE A 518 4.14 13.37 4.78
N GLN A 519 2.96 12.85 4.42
CA GLN A 519 2.36 11.68 5.04
C GLN A 519 2.77 10.38 4.33
N TYR A 520 2.57 9.24 5.01
CA TYR A 520 3.01 7.93 4.55
C TYR A 520 1.88 6.96 4.24
N TRP A 521 0.62 7.39 4.35
CA TRP A 521 -0.53 6.52 4.30
C TRP A 521 -1.66 7.03 3.39
N SER A 522 -2.48 6.09 2.92
CA SER A 522 -3.80 6.30 2.31
C SER A 522 -3.89 7.34 1.19
N GLY A 523 -2.85 7.42 0.31
CA GLY A 523 -2.93 8.29 -0.88
C GLY A 523 -2.92 9.80 -0.64
N LEU A 524 -3.13 10.25 0.60
CA LEU A 524 -3.18 11.67 0.99
C LEU A 524 -1.80 12.24 1.34
N PHE A 525 -0.74 11.80 0.65
CA PHE A 525 0.65 12.08 1.00
C PHE A 525 1.00 13.56 1.14
N ALA A 526 0.30 14.45 0.44
CA ALA A 526 0.53 15.89 0.45
C ALA A 526 -0.47 16.68 1.32
N GLU A 527 -1.40 16.02 2.05
CA GLU A 527 -2.42 16.70 2.84
C GLU A 527 -1.82 17.65 3.89
N THR A 528 -0.74 17.22 4.55
CA THR A 528 -0.02 18.00 5.58
C THR A 528 1.30 18.58 5.10
N ALA A 529 1.62 18.43 3.81
CA ALA A 529 2.87 18.94 3.25
C ALA A 529 2.88 20.47 3.20
N TYR A 530 4.03 21.08 3.45
CA TYR A 530 4.22 22.52 3.39
C TYR A 530 5.62 22.90 2.90
N LEU A 531 5.73 24.09 2.33
CA LEU A 531 7.00 24.70 1.94
C LEU A 531 7.56 25.47 3.15
N GLU A 532 8.74 25.10 3.63
CA GLU A 532 9.43 25.81 4.70
C GLU A 532 9.93 27.16 4.18
N LYS A 533 9.40 28.25 4.72
CA LYS A 533 9.92 29.60 4.38
C LYS A 533 11.28 29.76 5.03
N ARG A 534 12.28 29.97 4.22
CA ARG A 534 13.65 30.35 4.66
C ARG A 534 13.67 31.77 5.23
#